data_962005c6689ff9dc5e059da99f97b78d
#
_entry.id   962005c6689ff9dc5e059da99f97b78d
#
_cell.length_a   1.000
_cell.length_b   1.000
_cell.length_c   1.000
_cell.angle_alpha   90.00
_cell.angle_beta   90.00
_cell.angle_gamma   90.00
#
_symmetry.space_group_name_H-M   'P 1'
#
loop_
_entity.id
_entity.type
_entity.pdbx_description
1 polymer ?
#
loop_
_entity_poly.entity_id
_entity_poly.type
_entity_poly.pdbx_seq_one_letter_code
_entity_poly.pdbx_strand_id
1 'polypeptide(L)'
;MPHSRKTKIGFIGSSTPSSPHHDSFRAFIPKDLDFAFVQEAGAKTSLYDARGKVDALIDQVRHLIVEENWDGVIISGAPKEALNPGMWEKVSGALKIPVSLALRSSVAALTAFGAKRILLMTPVDDQLKKLYRDYIAGFGIETFFPPQTLRAHTDAVKLTAADVESMTRRALAEYPSVDAIYFQGALLDPIPVLENMETELGLPIIASNPAMLWMILAKLGKKYEIAGFGRLLSTWPPLPAGPF
;
A
#
# COMPACT_ATOMS: atom_id res chain seq x y z
N MET A 1 18.08 7.47 -32.43
CA MET A 1 17.63 8.20 -31.23
C MET A 1 18.21 7.47 -30.04
N PRO A 2 18.88 8.10 -29.08
CA PRO A 2 19.34 7.40 -27.89
C PRO A 2 18.13 6.82 -27.19
N HIS A 3 18.13 5.52 -26.93
CA HIS A 3 17.12 4.87 -26.09
C HIS A 3 17.18 5.54 -24.71
N SER A 4 16.18 6.34 -24.35
CA SER A 4 16.11 6.86 -23.00
C SER A 4 16.05 5.68 -22.03
N ARG A 5 16.86 5.69 -20.99
CA ARG A 5 16.84 4.70 -19.92
C ARG A 5 15.41 4.57 -19.36
N LYS A 6 14.94 3.34 -19.19
CA LYS A 6 13.66 3.11 -18.47
C LYS A 6 13.73 3.68 -17.07
N THR A 7 12.63 4.26 -16.61
CA THR A 7 12.50 4.66 -15.21
C THR A 7 12.60 3.43 -14.32
N LYS A 8 13.52 3.42 -13.37
CA LYS A 8 13.79 2.31 -12.45
C LYS A 8 13.31 2.63 -11.05
N ILE A 9 12.47 1.78 -10.49
CA ILE A 9 11.86 1.96 -9.18
C ILE A 9 12.28 0.79 -8.28
N GLY A 10 12.81 1.12 -7.10
CA GLY A 10 13.05 0.14 -6.06
C GLY A 10 11.76 -0.19 -5.30
N PHE A 11 11.51 -1.46 -5.04
CA PHE A 11 10.45 -1.92 -4.13
C PHE A 11 11.10 -2.69 -2.99
N ILE A 12 11.10 -2.10 -1.80
CA ILE A 12 11.72 -2.71 -0.62
C ILE A 12 10.64 -3.14 0.40
N GLY A 13 10.77 -4.36 0.90
CA GLY A 13 9.84 -4.94 1.86
C GLY A 13 10.42 -6.12 2.63
N SER A 14 9.62 -6.74 3.49
CA SER A 14 10.06 -7.87 4.31
C SER A 14 10.16 -9.19 3.53
N SER A 15 9.48 -9.31 2.40
CA SER A 15 9.48 -10.53 1.58
C SER A 15 10.69 -10.58 0.64
N THR A 16 11.15 -11.79 0.31
CA THR A 16 12.19 -12.01 -0.71
C THR A 16 11.72 -11.55 -2.09
N PRO A 17 12.64 -11.19 -3.01
CA PRO A 17 12.27 -10.75 -4.36
C PRO A 17 11.40 -11.75 -5.14
N SER A 18 11.63 -13.04 -4.95
CA SER A 18 10.88 -14.12 -5.62
C SER A 18 9.58 -14.50 -4.92
N SER A 19 9.20 -13.81 -3.84
CA SER A 19 8.01 -14.16 -3.07
C SER A 19 6.73 -14.02 -3.91
N PRO A 20 5.81 -14.99 -3.85
CA PRO A 20 4.48 -14.89 -4.48
C PRO A 20 3.66 -13.68 -4.00
N HIS A 21 3.97 -13.13 -2.81
CA HIS A 21 3.32 -11.91 -2.32
C HIS A 21 3.52 -10.68 -3.22
N HIS A 22 4.46 -10.75 -4.17
CA HIS A 22 4.68 -9.69 -5.17
C HIS A 22 3.93 -9.93 -6.48
N ASP A 23 3.30 -11.10 -6.69
CA ASP A 23 2.71 -11.46 -7.99
C ASP A 23 1.55 -10.54 -8.35
N SER A 24 0.65 -10.25 -7.41
CA SER A 24 -0.42 -9.26 -7.64
C SER A 24 0.12 -7.87 -7.97
N PHE A 25 1.23 -7.45 -7.33
CA PHE A 25 1.85 -6.16 -7.66
C PHE A 25 2.46 -6.18 -9.06
N ARG A 26 3.15 -7.26 -9.44
CA ARG A 26 3.75 -7.42 -10.77
C ARG A 26 2.74 -7.35 -11.90
N ALA A 27 1.50 -7.82 -11.64
CA ALA A 27 0.43 -7.90 -12.64
C ALA A 27 0.04 -6.53 -13.22
N PHE A 28 0.19 -5.44 -12.45
CA PHE A 28 -0.18 -4.10 -12.90
C PHE A 28 1.00 -3.14 -13.10
N ILE A 29 2.25 -3.63 -13.10
CA ILE A 29 3.41 -2.80 -13.44
C ILE A 29 3.39 -2.47 -14.94
N PRO A 30 3.42 -1.17 -15.34
CA PRO A 30 3.61 -0.79 -16.74
C PRO A 30 4.91 -1.36 -17.34
N LYS A 31 4.83 -1.87 -18.59
CA LYS A 31 5.94 -2.58 -19.25
C LYS A 31 7.14 -1.69 -19.60
N ASP A 32 6.94 -0.38 -19.63
CA ASP A 32 7.97 0.62 -19.91
C ASP A 32 8.77 1.03 -18.66
N LEU A 33 8.41 0.48 -17.49
CA LEU A 33 9.12 0.67 -16.24
C LEU A 33 10.02 -0.53 -15.91
N ASP A 34 11.03 -0.27 -15.10
CA ASP A 34 11.88 -1.28 -14.48
C ASP A 34 11.68 -1.28 -12.96
N PHE A 35 11.46 -2.46 -12.38
CA PHE A 35 11.22 -2.62 -10.94
C PHE A 35 12.23 -3.58 -10.32
N ALA A 36 12.96 -3.10 -9.32
CA ALA A 36 13.86 -3.90 -8.52
C ALA A 36 13.21 -4.25 -7.18
N PHE A 37 12.81 -5.51 -6.98
CA PHE A 37 12.31 -5.99 -5.69
C PHE A 37 13.48 -6.36 -4.81
N VAL A 38 13.52 -5.81 -3.59
CA VAL A 38 14.61 -6.03 -2.63
C VAL A 38 14.04 -6.36 -1.26
N GLN A 39 14.63 -7.33 -0.59
CA GLN A 39 14.31 -7.62 0.79
C GLN A 39 15.01 -6.64 1.73
N GLU A 40 14.27 -6.12 2.70
CA GLU A 40 14.81 -5.30 3.77
C GLU A 40 15.82 -6.10 4.61
N ALA A 41 16.96 -5.51 4.89
CA ALA A 41 17.99 -6.12 5.71
C ALA A 41 17.49 -6.40 7.13
N GLY A 42 17.72 -7.61 7.64
CA GLY A 42 17.26 -8.00 8.95
C GLY A 42 15.74 -8.12 9.11
N ALA A 43 15.02 -8.28 7.97
CA ALA A 43 13.58 -8.56 7.99
C ALA A 43 13.31 -9.84 8.80
N LYS A 44 12.29 -9.77 9.67
CA LYS A 44 11.84 -10.88 10.51
C LYS A 44 10.34 -11.12 10.26
N THR A 45 9.83 -12.18 10.89
CA THR A 45 8.45 -12.62 10.72
C THR A 45 7.43 -11.80 11.52
N SER A 46 7.85 -11.18 12.64
CA SER A 46 6.95 -10.35 13.43
C SER A 46 6.76 -8.98 12.82
N LEU A 47 5.51 -8.53 12.72
CA LEU A 47 5.17 -7.19 12.26
C LEU A 47 5.74 -6.09 13.17
N TYR A 48 5.93 -6.39 14.46
CA TYR A 48 6.47 -5.46 15.47
C TYR A 48 7.98 -5.26 15.39
N ASP A 49 8.69 -6.13 14.68
CA ASP A 49 10.14 -6.02 14.48
C ASP A 49 10.55 -4.78 13.66
N ALA A 50 9.60 -4.12 13.02
CA ALA A 50 9.83 -2.88 12.28
C ALA A 50 10.07 -1.66 13.18
N ARG A 51 9.77 -1.75 14.49
CA ARG A 51 9.93 -0.63 15.43
C ARG A 51 11.40 -0.25 15.60
N GLY A 52 11.68 1.06 15.49
CA GLY A 52 13.03 1.63 15.72
C GLY A 52 14.04 1.35 14.62
N LYS A 53 13.63 0.80 13.47
CA LYS A 53 14.56 0.42 12.37
C LYS A 53 14.63 1.39 11.21
N VAL A 54 14.03 2.57 11.34
CA VAL A 54 13.91 3.54 10.23
C VAL A 54 15.28 3.99 9.72
N ASP A 55 16.27 4.21 10.62
CA ASP A 55 17.62 4.64 10.21
C ASP A 55 18.33 3.58 9.38
N ALA A 56 18.34 2.34 9.84
CA ALA A 56 18.95 1.22 9.11
C ALA A 56 18.28 1.01 7.74
N LEU A 57 16.96 1.19 7.66
CA LEU A 57 16.23 1.14 6.39
C LEU A 57 16.64 2.29 5.46
N ILE A 58 16.76 3.51 5.95
CA ILE A 58 17.22 4.66 5.18
C ILE A 58 18.62 4.42 4.63
N ASP A 59 19.54 3.90 5.44
CA ASP A 59 20.91 3.64 5.03
C ASP A 59 20.97 2.57 3.94
N GLN A 60 20.19 1.48 4.08
CA GLN A 60 20.06 0.47 3.03
C GLN A 60 19.52 1.07 1.72
N VAL A 61 18.44 1.86 1.81
CA VAL A 61 17.82 2.48 0.62
C VAL A 61 18.78 3.46 -0.06
N ARG A 62 19.53 4.27 0.70
CA ARG A 62 20.55 5.19 0.15
C ARG A 62 21.62 4.45 -0.65
N HIS A 63 22.10 3.34 -0.12
CA HIS A 63 23.08 2.50 -0.83
C HIS A 63 22.51 1.98 -2.15
N LEU A 64 21.31 1.42 -2.10
CA LEU A 64 20.63 0.86 -3.28
C LEU A 64 20.28 1.92 -4.33
N ILE A 65 19.91 3.14 -3.94
CA ILE A 65 19.67 4.25 -4.87
C ILE A 65 20.90 4.51 -5.75
N VAL A 66 22.08 4.52 -5.14
CA VAL A 66 23.33 4.78 -5.85
C VAL A 66 23.75 3.57 -6.69
N GLU A 67 23.74 2.38 -6.11
CA GLU A 67 24.18 1.15 -6.77
C GLU A 67 23.28 0.78 -7.95
N GLU A 68 21.99 0.90 -7.79
CA GLU A 68 20.98 0.46 -8.74
C GLU A 68 20.45 1.58 -9.65
N ASN A 69 20.83 2.84 -9.40
CA ASN A 69 20.34 4.02 -10.11
C ASN A 69 18.80 4.14 -10.07
N TRP A 70 18.18 4.03 -8.89
CA TRP A 70 16.74 4.18 -8.75
C TRP A 70 16.28 5.62 -8.93
N ASP A 71 15.18 5.81 -9.68
CA ASP A 71 14.51 7.10 -9.86
C ASP A 71 13.47 7.38 -8.77
N GLY A 72 13.00 6.33 -8.11
CA GLY A 72 12.04 6.37 -7.01
C GLY A 72 12.06 5.10 -6.18
N VAL A 73 11.49 5.13 -4.99
CA VAL A 73 11.43 3.96 -4.12
C VAL A 73 10.06 3.80 -3.47
N ILE A 74 9.57 2.56 -3.47
CA ILE A 74 8.43 2.11 -2.69
C ILE A 74 8.96 1.37 -1.47
N ILE A 75 8.54 1.78 -0.28
CA ILE A 75 8.80 1.07 0.98
C ILE A 75 7.50 0.47 1.46
N SER A 76 7.37 -0.84 1.33
CA SER A 76 6.17 -1.58 1.68
C SER A 76 6.09 -1.92 3.17
N GLY A 77 4.87 -2.17 3.65
CA GLY A 77 4.60 -2.58 5.02
C GLY A 77 4.06 -1.46 5.91
N ALA A 78 2.73 -1.32 5.97
CA ALA A 78 2.05 -0.34 6.82
C ALA A 78 2.44 -0.40 8.32
N PRO A 79 2.77 -1.56 8.92
CA PRO A 79 3.28 -1.59 10.29
C PRO A 79 4.53 -0.73 10.51
N LYS A 80 5.39 -0.56 9.50
CA LYS A 80 6.59 0.28 9.61
C LYS A 80 6.23 1.73 9.94
N GLU A 81 5.27 2.30 9.22
CA GLU A 81 4.82 3.68 9.47
C GLU A 81 4.08 3.80 10.80
N ALA A 82 3.17 2.88 11.09
CA ALA A 82 2.36 2.93 12.31
C ALA A 82 3.20 2.74 13.60
N LEU A 83 4.26 1.93 13.54
CA LEU A 83 5.16 1.67 14.68
C LEU A 83 6.27 2.71 14.84
N ASN A 84 6.46 3.58 13.84
CA ASN A 84 7.50 4.61 13.83
C ASN A 84 6.92 5.98 13.48
N PRO A 85 6.25 6.66 14.42
CA PRO A 85 5.73 8.01 14.20
C PRO A 85 6.83 8.95 13.67
N GLY A 86 6.51 9.77 12.66
CA GLY A 86 7.47 10.64 11.98
C GLY A 86 8.32 9.94 10.90
N MET A 87 8.04 8.66 10.60
CA MET A 87 8.79 7.92 9.58
C MET A 87 8.72 8.61 8.21
N TRP A 88 7.56 9.13 7.83
CA TRP A 88 7.40 9.82 6.55
C TRP A 88 8.35 11.02 6.42
N GLU A 89 8.35 11.90 7.40
CA GLU A 89 9.18 13.11 7.43
C GLU A 89 10.67 12.75 7.41
N LYS A 90 11.03 11.73 8.16
CA LYS A 90 12.40 11.24 8.27
C LYS A 90 12.90 10.63 6.96
N VAL A 91 12.11 9.76 6.34
CA VAL A 91 12.47 9.09 5.07
C VAL A 91 12.47 10.09 3.91
N SER A 92 11.42 10.91 3.75
CA SER A 92 11.32 11.89 2.67
C SER A 92 12.37 12.99 2.77
N GLY A 93 12.76 13.40 3.97
CA GLY A 93 13.86 14.34 4.19
C GLY A 93 15.25 13.75 3.94
N ALA A 94 15.42 12.45 4.17
CA ALA A 94 16.70 11.77 4.04
C ALA A 94 17.03 11.30 2.61
N LEU A 95 16.00 10.93 1.83
CA LEU A 95 16.17 10.43 0.46
C LEU A 95 15.95 11.56 -0.56
N LYS A 96 16.80 11.61 -1.60
CA LYS A 96 16.76 12.66 -2.63
C LYS A 96 15.91 12.30 -3.84
N ILE A 97 15.21 11.20 -3.79
CA ILE A 97 14.31 10.70 -4.84
C ILE A 97 12.88 10.59 -4.31
N PRO A 98 11.87 10.56 -5.17
CA PRO A 98 10.50 10.28 -4.77
C PRO A 98 10.36 9.00 -3.95
N VAL A 99 9.54 9.08 -2.89
CA VAL A 99 9.26 7.97 -1.97
C VAL A 99 7.76 7.72 -1.92
N SER A 100 7.37 6.45 -1.85
CA SER A 100 6.02 5.99 -1.56
C SER A 100 6.07 5.02 -0.38
N LEU A 101 5.28 5.28 0.66
CA LEU A 101 5.11 4.42 1.82
C LEU A 101 3.71 3.81 1.81
N ALA A 102 3.56 2.58 2.32
CA ALA A 102 2.34 1.81 2.17
C ALA A 102 1.10 2.50 2.77
N LEU A 103 1.19 2.96 4.02
CA LEU A 103 0.05 3.57 4.70
C LEU A 103 -0.21 4.98 4.18
N ARG A 104 0.84 5.80 3.98
CA ARG A 104 0.75 7.15 3.43
C ARG A 104 0.12 7.16 2.04
N SER A 105 0.52 6.26 1.16
CA SER A 105 -0.04 6.15 -0.19
C SER A 105 -1.53 5.79 -0.17
N SER A 106 -1.92 4.88 0.73
CA SER A 106 -3.30 4.48 0.87
C SER A 106 -4.18 5.62 1.38
N VAL A 107 -3.68 6.39 2.35
CA VAL A 107 -4.38 7.60 2.84
C VAL A 107 -4.47 8.66 1.75
N ALA A 108 -3.41 8.87 0.95
CA ALA A 108 -3.46 9.78 -0.20
C ALA A 108 -4.52 9.35 -1.22
N ALA A 109 -4.61 8.05 -1.53
CA ALA A 109 -5.63 7.51 -2.43
C ALA A 109 -7.05 7.68 -1.87
N LEU A 110 -7.27 7.37 -0.59
CA LEU A 110 -8.56 7.60 0.09
C LEU A 110 -8.96 9.09 0.03
N THR A 111 -8.01 9.98 0.27
CA THR A 111 -8.23 11.44 0.19
C THR A 111 -8.56 11.88 -1.24
N ALA A 112 -7.92 11.30 -2.25
CA ALA A 112 -8.20 11.60 -3.67
C ALA A 112 -9.63 11.23 -4.08
N PHE A 113 -10.22 10.21 -3.44
CA PHE A 113 -11.63 9.84 -3.59
C PHE A 113 -12.58 10.56 -2.62
N GLY A 114 -12.07 11.48 -1.78
CA GLY A 114 -12.88 12.25 -0.83
C GLY A 114 -13.41 11.44 0.36
N ALA A 115 -12.86 10.25 0.61
CA ALA A 115 -13.31 9.39 1.69
C ALA A 115 -13.12 10.05 3.07
N LYS A 116 -14.15 9.94 3.91
CA LYS A 116 -14.18 10.41 5.30
C LYS A 116 -14.43 9.30 6.30
N ARG A 117 -15.08 8.24 5.88
CA ARG A 117 -15.45 7.09 6.71
C ARG A 117 -15.11 5.81 5.95
N ILE A 118 -14.19 5.02 6.46
CA ILE A 118 -13.70 3.84 5.75
C ILE A 118 -13.88 2.55 6.53
N LEU A 119 -14.13 1.47 5.80
CA LEU A 119 -14.01 0.11 6.31
C LEU A 119 -12.60 -0.39 6.03
N LEU A 120 -11.80 -0.61 7.08
CA LEU A 120 -10.43 -1.12 6.93
C LEU A 120 -10.39 -2.64 7.09
N MET A 121 -10.14 -3.32 5.99
CA MET A 121 -9.94 -4.76 5.91
C MET A 121 -8.47 -5.08 6.15
N THR A 122 -8.14 -5.74 7.24
CA THR A 122 -6.76 -6.08 7.62
C THR A 122 -6.72 -7.31 8.51
N PRO A 123 -5.72 -8.19 8.37
CA PRO A 123 -5.59 -9.38 9.21
C PRO A 123 -4.76 -9.15 10.48
N VAL A 124 -4.39 -7.90 10.80
CA VAL A 124 -3.55 -7.60 11.96
C VAL A 124 -4.35 -7.61 13.27
N ASP A 125 -3.63 -7.69 14.39
CA ASP A 125 -4.21 -7.66 15.74
C ASP A 125 -4.74 -6.27 16.14
N ASP A 126 -5.46 -6.22 17.26
CA ASP A 126 -6.12 -5.01 17.72
C ASP A 126 -5.15 -3.89 18.12
N GLN A 127 -3.92 -4.23 18.52
CA GLN A 127 -2.90 -3.21 18.82
C GLN A 127 -2.47 -2.48 17.54
N LEU A 128 -2.20 -3.19 16.45
CA LEU A 128 -1.89 -2.58 15.16
C LEU A 128 -3.11 -1.88 14.55
N LYS A 129 -4.32 -2.46 14.68
CA LYS A 129 -5.56 -1.77 14.26
C LYS A 129 -5.71 -0.41 14.94
N LYS A 130 -5.43 -0.33 16.25
CA LYS A 130 -5.45 0.95 16.96
C LYS A 130 -4.45 1.94 16.37
N LEU A 131 -3.21 1.52 16.12
CA LEU A 131 -2.19 2.38 15.52
C LEU A 131 -2.58 2.86 14.11
N TYR A 132 -3.18 2.00 13.29
CA TYR A 132 -3.69 2.40 11.97
C TYR A 132 -4.82 3.41 12.08
N ARG A 133 -5.78 3.18 13.00
CA ARG A 133 -6.86 4.13 13.25
C ARG A 133 -6.32 5.51 13.64
N ASP A 134 -5.39 5.54 14.61
CA ASP A 134 -4.81 6.78 15.10
C ASP A 134 -4.03 7.52 13.97
N TYR A 135 -3.29 6.79 13.14
CA TYR A 135 -2.59 7.35 11.99
C TYR A 135 -3.55 7.93 10.95
N ILE A 136 -4.56 7.18 10.56
CA ILE A 136 -5.54 7.55 9.53
C ILE A 136 -6.42 8.72 10.03
N ALA A 137 -6.77 8.73 11.31
CA ALA A 137 -7.52 9.83 11.95
C ALA A 137 -6.78 11.17 11.88
N GLY A 138 -5.43 11.16 11.87
CA GLY A 138 -4.61 12.35 11.65
C GLY A 138 -4.86 13.04 10.30
N PHE A 139 -5.50 12.37 9.34
CA PHE A 139 -5.92 12.91 8.05
C PHE A 139 -7.43 13.20 7.96
N GLY A 140 -8.13 13.15 9.08
CA GLY A 140 -9.56 13.43 9.16
C GLY A 140 -10.44 12.31 8.57
N ILE A 141 -9.97 11.07 8.60
CA ILE A 141 -10.69 9.88 8.11
C ILE A 141 -11.04 8.98 9.30
N GLU A 142 -12.32 8.72 9.49
CA GLU A 142 -12.84 7.77 10.49
C GLU A 142 -12.69 6.34 9.99
N THR A 143 -12.22 5.43 10.86
CA THR A 143 -11.89 4.04 10.46
C THR A 143 -12.71 3.04 11.27
N PHE A 144 -13.42 2.17 10.56
CA PHE A 144 -14.15 1.02 11.08
C PHE A 144 -13.40 -0.27 10.73
N PHE A 145 -13.49 -1.26 11.60
CA PHE A 145 -12.91 -2.58 11.40
C PHE A 145 -13.99 -3.65 11.53
N PRO A 146 -14.01 -4.65 10.63
CA PRO A 146 -14.87 -5.81 10.85
C PRO A 146 -14.40 -6.60 12.07
N PRO A 147 -15.29 -7.40 12.68
CA PRO A 147 -14.88 -8.37 13.70
C PRO A 147 -13.72 -9.24 13.20
N GLN A 148 -12.76 -9.52 14.08
CA GLN A 148 -11.61 -10.33 13.70
C GLN A 148 -12.02 -11.79 13.51
N THR A 149 -11.81 -12.32 12.31
CA THR A 149 -12.14 -13.71 11.96
C THR A 149 -10.92 -14.61 11.82
N LEU A 150 -9.73 -14.03 11.66
CA LEU A 150 -8.47 -14.75 11.49
C LEU A 150 -7.72 -14.87 12.82
N ARG A 151 -7.18 -16.06 13.11
CA ARG A 151 -6.39 -16.31 14.34
C ARG A 151 -5.00 -15.67 14.27
N ALA A 152 -4.41 -15.65 13.08
CA ALA A 152 -3.11 -15.01 12.81
C ALA A 152 -3.19 -14.26 11.48
N HIS A 153 -2.39 -13.20 11.35
CA HIS A 153 -2.32 -12.42 10.10
C HIS A 153 -1.89 -13.28 8.90
N THR A 154 -1.04 -14.29 9.13
CA THR A 154 -0.59 -15.23 8.10
C THR A 154 -1.68 -16.17 7.59
N ASP A 155 -2.79 -16.34 8.32
CA ASP A 155 -3.91 -17.16 7.84
C ASP A 155 -4.61 -16.51 6.64
N ALA A 156 -4.43 -15.20 6.43
CA ALA A 156 -5.00 -14.49 5.29
C ALA A 156 -4.54 -15.04 3.93
N VAL A 157 -3.33 -15.63 3.83
CA VAL A 157 -2.84 -16.24 2.58
C VAL A 157 -3.65 -17.47 2.14
N LYS A 158 -4.45 -18.05 3.04
CA LYS A 158 -5.29 -19.23 2.76
C LYS A 158 -6.65 -18.84 2.18
N LEU A 159 -7.00 -17.56 2.23
CA LEU A 159 -8.27 -17.05 1.74
C LEU A 159 -8.29 -17.02 0.22
N THR A 160 -9.38 -17.50 -0.35
CA THR A 160 -9.66 -17.34 -1.77
C THR A 160 -10.22 -15.95 -2.07
N ALA A 161 -10.25 -15.56 -3.34
CA ALA A 161 -10.91 -14.32 -3.77
C ALA A 161 -12.39 -14.27 -3.34
N ALA A 162 -13.10 -15.39 -3.41
CA ALA A 162 -14.49 -15.51 -2.95
C ALA A 162 -14.63 -15.33 -1.43
N ASP A 163 -13.65 -15.79 -0.64
CA ASP A 163 -13.64 -15.55 0.81
C ASP A 163 -13.45 -14.06 1.11
N VAL A 164 -12.51 -13.40 0.43
CA VAL A 164 -12.25 -11.97 0.57
C VAL A 164 -13.51 -11.16 0.23
N GLU A 165 -14.16 -11.47 -0.88
CA GLU A 165 -15.42 -10.82 -1.28
C GLU A 165 -16.53 -11.04 -0.24
N SER A 166 -16.76 -12.29 0.17
CA SER A 166 -17.78 -12.65 1.15
C SER A 166 -17.55 -11.95 2.50
N MET A 167 -16.31 -11.92 2.97
CA MET A 167 -15.94 -11.19 4.21
C MET A 167 -16.22 -9.69 4.08
N THR A 168 -15.89 -9.10 2.94
CA THR A 168 -16.11 -7.68 2.69
C THR A 168 -17.59 -7.32 2.69
N ARG A 169 -18.42 -8.11 2.02
CA ARG A 169 -19.88 -7.89 1.99
C ARG A 169 -20.50 -8.00 3.38
N ARG A 170 -20.11 -8.98 4.18
CA ARG A 170 -20.58 -9.12 5.56
C ARG A 170 -20.17 -7.93 6.42
N ALA A 171 -18.91 -7.51 6.32
CA ALA A 171 -18.42 -6.36 7.07
C ALA A 171 -19.15 -5.06 6.65
N LEU A 172 -19.38 -4.86 5.36
CA LEU A 172 -20.09 -3.69 4.86
C LEU A 172 -21.55 -3.64 5.33
N ALA A 173 -22.20 -4.78 5.49
CA ALA A 173 -23.57 -4.84 6.05
C ALA A 173 -23.65 -4.31 7.49
N GLU A 174 -22.58 -4.44 8.28
CA GLU A 174 -22.47 -3.87 9.62
C GLU A 174 -22.13 -2.37 9.61
N TYR A 175 -21.50 -1.88 8.54
CA TYR A 175 -21.04 -0.49 8.40
C TYR A 175 -21.54 0.15 7.08
N PRO A 176 -22.86 0.28 6.88
CA PRO A 176 -23.41 0.68 5.56
C PRO A 176 -23.14 2.15 5.17
N SER A 177 -22.63 2.96 6.08
CA SER A 177 -22.39 4.39 5.89
C SER A 177 -20.94 4.76 5.62
N VAL A 178 -20.09 3.80 5.21
CA VAL A 178 -18.71 4.10 4.81
C VAL A 178 -18.65 4.62 3.37
N ASP A 179 -17.66 5.47 3.10
CA ASP A 179 -17.44 6.12 1.80
C ASP A 179 -16.47 5.33 0.92
N ALA A 180 -15.65 4.47 1.54
CA ALA A 180 -14.65 3.66 0.86
C ALA A 180 -14.27 2.42 1.68
N ILE A 181 -13.68 1.44 1.01
CA ILE A 181 -13.07 0.27 1.64
C ILE A 181 -11.56 0.35 1.45
N TYR A 182 -10.80 0.05 2.49
CA TYR A 182 -9.34 -0.03 2.41
C TYR A 182 -8.84 -1.42 2.79
N PHE A 183 -8.13 -2.06 1.88
CA PHE A 183 -7.42 -3.31 2.12
C PHE A 183 -5.95 -3.05 2.44
N GLN A 184 -5.57 -3.34 3.68
CA GLN A 184 -4.21 -3.14 4.14
C GLN A 184 -3.42 -4.45 4.11
N GLY A 185 -2.30 -4.43 3.40
CA GLY A 185 -1.33 -5.52 3.32
C GLY A 185 -1.56 -6.45 2.12
N ALA A 186 -0.48 -7.13 1.73
CA ALA A 186 -0.51 -8.05 0.58
C ALA A 186 -1.09 -9.42 0.91
N LEU A 187 -1.26 -9.76 2.19
CA LEU A 187 -1.75 -11.09 2.60
C LEU A 187 -3.27 -11.23 2.44
N LEU A 188 -4.00 -10.15 2.66
CA LEU A 188 -5.44 -10.09 2.38
C LEU A 188 -5.62 -9.39 1.03
N ASP A 189 -5.41 -10.14 -0.06
CA ASP A 189 -5.32 -9.59 -1.41
C ASP A 189 -6.69 -9.50 -2.09
N PRO A 190 -7.24 -8.29 -2.31
CA PRO A 190 -8.50 -8.10 -3.01
C PRO A 190 -8.35 -8.06 -4.54
N ILE A 191 -7.11 -7.99 -5.07
CA ILE A 191 -6.84 -7.67 -6.48
C ILE A 191 -7.66 -8.52 -7.46
N PRO A 192 -7.78 -9.85 -7.30
CA PRO A 192 -8.54 -10.67 -8.23
C PRO A 192 -10.04 -10.34 -8.35
N VAL A 193 -10.61 -9.67 -7.33
CA VAL A 193 -12.04 -9.34 -7.26
C VAL A 193 -12.31 -7.85 -7.07
N LEU A 194 -11.27 -7.03 -6.98
CA LEU A 194 -11.35 -5.62 -6.58
C LEU A 194 -12.26 -4.81 -7.52
N GLU A 195 -12.02 -4.85 -8.83
CA GLU A 195 -12.77 -4.04 -9.79
C GLU A 195 -14.26 -4.45 -9.88
N ASN A 196 -14.54 -5.75 -9.78
CA ASN A 196 -15.91 -6.26 -9.73
C ASN A 196 -16.61 -5.78 -8.45
N MET A 197 -15.95 -5.89 -7.29
CA MET A 197 -16.50 -5.40 -6.02
C MET A 197 -16.76 -3.89 -6.06
N GLU A 198 -15.87 -3.09 -6.61
CA GLU A 198 -16.09 -1.64 -6.76
C GLU A 198 -17.31 -1.33 -7.60
N THR A 199 -17.49 -2.07 -8.70
CA THR A 199 -18.64 -1.90 -9.60
C THR A 199 -19.94 -2.25 -8.90
N GLU A 200 -20.00 -3.38 -8.22
CA GLU A 200 -21.21 -3.90 -7.59
C GLU A 200 -21.58 -3.13 -6.31
N LEU A 201 -20.59 -2.73 -5.50
CA LEU A 201 -20.81 -2.01 -4.26
C LEU A 201 -20.98 -0.50 -4.47
N GLY A 202 -20.57 0.03 -5.62
CA GLY A 202 -20.60 1.46 -5.90
C GLY A 202 -19.61 2.31 -5.10
N LEU A 203 -18.71 1.66 -4.33
CA LEU A 203 -17.74 2.30 -3.45
C LEU A 203 -16.31 2.16 -3.99
N PRO A 204 -15.43 3.18 -3.85
CA PRO A 204 -14.02 3.02 -4.13
C PRO A 204 -13.39 2.01 -3.16
N ILE A 205 -12.56 1.12 -3.70
CA ILE A 205 -11.79 0.14 -2.93
C ILE A 205 -10.31 0.43 -3.11
N ILE A 206 -9.66 0.87 -2.05
CA ILE A 206 -8.22 1.14 -2.04
C ILE A 206 -7.48 -0.08 -1.52
N ALA A 207 -6.49 -0.56 -2.26
CA ALA A 207 -5.55 -1.57 -1.79
C ALA A 207 -4.14 -0.98 -1.71
N SER A 208 -3.34 -1.39 -0.73
CA SER A 208 -2.02 -0.81 -0.49
C SER A 208 -1.08 -0.90 -1.70
N ASN A 209 -1.08 -2.01 -2.42
CA ASN A 209 -0.20 -2.21 -3.57
C ASN A 209 -0.50 -1.26 -4.73
N PRO A 210 -1.75 -1.16 -5.25
CA PRO A 210 -2.13 -0.13 -6.23
C PRO A 210 -1.85 1.29 -5.76
N ALA A 211 -2.11 1.61 -4.49
CA ALA A 211 -1.89 2.93 -3.94
C ALA A 211 -0.40 3.33 -3.95
N MET A 212 0.49 2.39 -3.59
CA MET A 212 1.93 2.62 -3.63
C MET A 212 2.43 2.86 -5.06
N LEU A 213 1.96 2.09 -6.04
CA LEU A 213 2.32 2.28 -7.44
C LEU A 213 1.83 3.64 -7.96
N TRP A 214 0.55 3.94 -7.75
CA TRP A 214 -0.04 5.22 -8.16
C TRP A 214 0.73 6.41 -7.58
N MET A 215 1.01 6.39 -6.28
CA MET A 215 1.69 7.50 -5.61
C MET A 215 3.12 7.71 -6.12
N ILE A 216 3.92 6.65 -6.25
CA ILE A 216 5.29 6.80 -6.72
C ILE A 216 5.34 7.32 -8.15
N LEU A 217 4.46 6.82 -9.02
CA LEU A 217 4.42 7.26 -10.42
C LEU A 217 3.89 8.69 -10.55
N ALA A 218 2.88 9.07 -9.76
CA ALA A 218 2.40 10.46 -9.71
C ALA A 218 3.52 11.42 -9.28
N LYS A 219 4.33 11.06 -8.27
CA LYS A 219 5.50 11.85 -7.84
C LYS A 219 6.61 11.93 -8.89
N LEU A 220 6.72 10.92 -9.74
CA LEU A 220 7.64 10.91 -10.90
C LEU A 220 7.06 11.64 -12.13
N GLY A 221 5.89 12.29 -11.99
CA GLY A 221 5.22 12.98 -13.09
C GLY A 221 4.67 12.04 -14.17
N LYS A 222 4.44 10.78 -13.84
CA LYS A 222 3.92 9.76 -14.76
C LYS A 222 2.45 9.49 -14.47
N LYS A 223 1.67 9.35 -15.54
CA LYS A 223 0.27 8.96 -15.48
C LYS A 223 0.04 7.74 -16.37
N TYR A 224 -0.73 6.79 -15.85
CA TYR A 224 -1.16 5.60 -16.58
C TYR A 224 -2.67 5.42 -16.43
N GLU A 225 -3.26 4.62 -17.30
CA GLU A 225 -4.62 4.14 -17.19
C GLU A 225 -4.57 2.62 -17.25
N ILE A 226 -4.66 1.98 -16.08
CA ILE A 226 -4.48 0.53 -15.93
C ILE A 226 -5.82 -0.07 -15.52
N ALA A 227 -6.54 -0.65 -16.48
CA ALA A 227 -7.82 -1.30 -16.26
C ALA A 227 -7.63 -2.70 -15.61
N GLY A 228 -8.66 -3.20 -14.95
CA GLY A 228 -8.69 -4.53 -14.33
C GLY A 228 -8.20 -4.53 -12.87
N PHE A 229 -7.76 -3.39 -12.33
CA PHE A 229 -7.18 -3.28 -11.00
C PHE A 229 -7.81 -2.17 -10.14
N GLY A 230 -9.06 -1.83 -10.47
CA GLY A 230 -9.88 -0.88 -9.74
C GLY A 230 -9.75 0.57 -10.17
N ARG A 231 -10.63 1.40 -9.62
CA ARG A 231 -10.78 2.82 -10.01
C ARG A 231 -9.52 3.65 -9.82
N LEU A 232 -8.74 3.37 -8.77
CA LEU A 232 -7.52 4.15 -8.52
C LEU A 232 -6.55 4.10 -9.71
N LEU A 233 -6.33 2.92 -10.28
CA LEU A 233 -5.40 2.75 -11.40
C LEU A 233 -6.04 3.03 -12.76
N SER A 234 -7.34 2.84 -12.91
CA SER A 234 -8.05 3.11 -14.17
C SER A 234 -8.38 4.59 -14.37
N THR A 235 -8.69 5.34 -13.30
CA THR A 235 -9.01 6.78 -13.41
C THR A 235 -7.81 7.69 -13.12
N TRP A 236 -6.81 7.19 -12.40
CA TRP A 236 -5.59 7.90 -12.03
C TRP A 236 -5.84 9.32 -11.50
N PRO A 237 -6.55 9.47 -10.37
CA PRO A 237 -6.84 10.79 -9.83
C PRO A 237 -5.53 11.56 -9.52
N PRO A 238 -5.55 12.89 -9.53
CA PRO A 238 -4.38 13.68 -9.14
C PRO A 238 -4.01 13.39 -7.67
N LEU A 239 -2.71 13.45 -7.39
CA LEU A 239 -2.23 13.38 -6.00
C LEU A 239 -2.81 14.58 -5.21
N PRO A 240 -3.50 14.35 -4.09
CA PRO A 240 -4.09 15.44 -3.33
C PRO A 240 -3.02 16.38 -2.75
N ALA A 241 -3.38 17.63 -2.56
CA ALA A 241 -2.54 18.57 -1.84
C ALA A 241 -2.41 18.11 -0.39
N GLY A 242 -1.22 18.24 0.18
CA GLY A 242 -0.95 17.87 1.57
C GLY A 242 0.40 17.19 1.76
N PRO A 243 0.63 16.62 2.91
CA PRO A 243 1.92 16.00 3.27
C PRO A 243 2.02 14.57 2.70
N PHE A 244 1.89 14.46 1.37
CA PHE A 244 1.96 13.18 0.66
C PHE A 244 3.22 13.02 -0.18
#